data_148a2c26117f1431ec6e498b62fabd4d
#
_entry.id   148a2c26117f1431ec6e498b62fabd4d
#
_cell.length_a   1.000
_cell.length_b   1.000
_cell.length_c   1.000
_cell.angle_alpha   90.00
_cell.angle_beta   90.00
_cell.angle_gamma   90.00
#
_symmetry.space_group_name_H-M   'P 1'
#
loop_
_entity.id
_entity.type
_entity.pdbx_description
1 polymer ?
#
loop_
_entity_poly.entity_id
_entity_poly.type
_entity_poly.pdbx_seq_one_letter_code
_entity_poly.pdbx_strand_id
1 'polypeptide(L)'
;EATPENIERARGVSMHIAAMDPKYLNPEEVTTDDLDREREISKKQLEEEGKPANIIEKILEGKMRKFYEENCLVAQKYVRDDSKTIQQFIAPLTVIGFDRYKVGEGIEKEEVDFAAEVAAQLAGN
;
A
#
# COMPACT_ATOMS: atom_id res chain seq x y z
N GLU A 1 -15.09 -15.81 17.98
CA GLU A 1 -16.21 -15.38 18.83
C GLU A 1 -16.17 -13.86 19.00
N ALA A 2 -17.33 -13.20 18.88
CA ALA A 2 -17.44 -11.73 18.94
C ALA A 2 -17.43 -11.23 20.40
N THR A 3 -16.30 -11.40 21.07
CA THR A 3 -16.09 -10.80 22.40
C THR A 3 -15.81 -9.30 22.27
N PRO A 4 -16.07 -8.48 23.31
CA PRO A 4 -15.71 -7.06 23.30
C PRO A 4 -14.25 -6.80 22.95
N GLU A 5 -13.33 -7.62 23.44
CA GLU A 5 -11.90 -7.53 23.16
C GLU A 5 -11.60 -7.83 21.69
N ASN A 6 -12.21 -8.87 21.11
CA ASN A 6 -12.02 -9.21 19.69
C ASN A 6 -12.63 -8.17 18.76
N ILE A 7 -13.76 -7.57 19.14
CA ILE A 7 -14.37 -6.45 18.39
C ILE A 7 -13.44 -5.25 18.40
N GLU A 8 -12.81 -4.93 19.53
CA GLU A 8 -11.87 -3.81 19.63
C GLU A 8 -10.60 -4.05 18.81
N ARG A 9 -10.07 -5.28 18.80
CA ARG A 9 -8.97 -5.67 17.91
C ARG A 9 -9.34 -5.50 16.43
N ALA A 10 -10.51 -5.98 16.02
CA ALA A 10 -11.00 -5.83 14.65
C ALA A 10 -11.16 -4.35 14.26
N ARG A 11 -11.63 -3.52 15.17
CA ARG A 11 -11.74 -2.07 14.98
C ARG A 11 -10.37 -1.40 14.80
N GLY A 12 -9.39 -1.78 15.60
CA GLY A 12 -8.01 -1.32 15.48
C GLY A 12 -7.39 -1.67 14.12
N VAL A 13 -7.61 -2.89 13.65
CA VAL A 13 -7.16 -3.34 12.32
C VAL A 13 -7.85 -2.55 11.20
N SER A 14 -9.16 -2.32 11.31
CA SER A 14 -9.90 -1.52 10.32
C SER A 14 -9.38 -0.09 10.21
N MET A 15 -9.08 0.56 11.31
CA MET A 15 -8.45 1.88 11.32
C MET A 15 -7.05 1.86 10.71
N HIS A 16 -6.27 0.84 11.00
CA HIS A 16 -4.95 0.65 10.39
C HIS A 16 -5.03 0.51 8.87
N ILE A 17 -5.96 -0.32 8.36
CA ILE A 17 -6.18 -0.50 6.92
C ILE A 17 -6.54 0.83 6.24
N ALA A 18 -7.41 1.61 6.84
CA ALA A 18 -7.79 2.92 6.33
C ALA A 18 -6.60 3.90 6.26
N ALA A 19 -5.72 3.88 7.26
CA ALA A 19 -4.58 4.78 7.35
C ALA A 19 -3.37 4.34 6.51
N MET A 20 -3.08 3.05 6.46
CA MET A 20 -1.85 2.51 5.88
C MET A 20 -2.00 1.92 4.47
N ASP A 21 -3.22 1.79 3.99
CA ASP A 21 -3.54 1.32 2.63
C ASP A 21 -2.76 0.07 2.19
N PRO A 22 -2.86 -1.05 2.91
CA PRO A 22 -2.21 -2.29 2.49
C PRO A 22 -2.79 -2.77 1.16
N LYS A 23 -1.92 -3.28 0.27
CA LYS A 23 -2.30 -3.75 -1.06
C LYS A 23 -2.63 -5.25 -1.08
N TYR A 24 -2.08 -6.00 -0.16
CA TYR A 24 -2.23 -7.44 -0.02
C TYR A 24 -2.54 -7.81 1.43
N LEU A 25 -3.17 -8.95 1.64
CA LEU A 25 -3.38 -9.49 2.99
C LEU A 25 -2.11 -10.18 3.50
N ASN A 26 -1.60 -11.13 2.74
CA ASN A 26 -0.42 -11.94 3.07
C ASN A 26 0.68 -11.78 2.00
N PRO A 27 1.94 -12.04 2.35
CA PRO A 27 3.03 -12.06 1.36
C PRO A 27 2.81 -13.03 0.20
N GLU A 28 2.12 -14.14 0.43
CA GLU A 28 1.81 -15.15 -0.59
C GLU A 28 0.85 -14.65 -1.68
N GLU A 29 0.09 -13.60 -1.42
CA GLU A 29 -0.80 -12.97 -2.40
C GLU A 29 -0.06 -12.08 -3.41
N VAL A 30 1.17 -11.69 -3.10
CA VAL A 30 1.97 -10.86 -4.01
C VAL A 30 2.38 -11.72 -5.21
N THR A 31 1.98 -11.30 -6.40
CA THR A 31 2.30 -12.02 -7.63
C THR A 31 3.78 -11.91 -7.97
N THR A 32 4.32 -12.94 -8.65
CA THR A 32 5.70 -12.92 -9.16
C THR A 32 5.91 -11.74 -10.10
N ASP A 33 4.94 -11.42 -10.93
CA ASP A 33 5.00 -10.30 -11.88
C ASP A 33 5.15 -8.94 -11.17
N ASP A 34 4.42 -8.73 -10.08
CA ASP A 34 4.51 -7.49 -9.28
C ASP A 34 5.86 -7.38 -8.57
N LEU A 35 6.37 -8.48 -8.03
CA LEU A 35 7.70 -8.53 -7.41
C LEU A 35 8.81 -8.27 -8.43
N ASP A 36 8.75 -8.91 -9.58
CA ASP A 36 9.75 -8.76 -10.64
C ASP A 36 9.76 -7.33 -11.18
N ARG A 37 8.59 -6.73 -11.35
CA ARG A 37 8.45 -5.33 -11.76
C ARG A 37 9.10 -4.38 -10.75
N GLU A 38 8.80 -4.55 -9.48
CA GLU A 38 9.38 -3.73 -8.40
C GLU A 38 10.89 -3.92 -8.31
N ARG A 39 11.36 -5.15 -8.45
CA ARG A 39 12.78 -5.49 -8.47
C ARG A 39 13.50 -4.84 -9.65
N GLU A 40 12.92 -4.89 -10.86
CA GLU A 40 13.50 -4.26 -12.04
C GLU A 40 13.59 -2.74 -11.93
N ILE A 41 12.52 -2.09 -11.44
CA ILE A 41 12.52 -0.65 -11.22
C ILE A 41 13.61 -0.27 -10.23
N SER A 42 13.70 -0.96 -9.10
CA SER A 42 14.71 -0.72 -8.08
C SER A 42 16.14 -0.99 -8.60
N LYS A 43 16.31 -2.02 -9.40
CA LYS A 43 17.61 -2.35 -10.02
C LYS A 43 18.08 -1.24 -10.96
N LYS A 44 17.22 -0.77 -11.85
CA LYS A 44 17.54 0.34 -12.77
C LYS A 44 17.94 1.60 -12.02
N GLN A 45 17.21 1.97 -10.99
CA GLN A 45 17.54 3.13 -10.16
C GLN A 45 18.94 3.01 -9.53
N LEU A 46 19.28 1.84 -8.99
CA LEU A 46 20.58 1.60 -8.38
C LEU A 46 21.73 1.56 -9.39
N GLU A 47 21.48 1.08 -10.61
CA GLU A 47 22.43 1.11 -11.72
C GLU A 47 22.68 2.55 -12.18
N GLU A 48 21.64 3.37 -12.29
CA GLU A 48 21.75 4.81 -12.61
C GLU A 48 22.51 5.59 -11.54
N GLU A 49 22.40 5.20 -10.27
CA GLU A 49 23.18 5.73 -9.15
C GLU A 49 24.64 5.27 -9.16
N GLY A 50 25.04 4.39 -10.09
CA GLY A 50 26.39 3.89 -10.21
C GLY A 50 26.83 2.88 -9.15
N LYS A 51 25.87 2.19 -8.52
CA LYS A 51 26.19 1.16 -7.51
C LYS A 51 26.81 -0.09 -8.16
N PRO A 52 27.84 -0.71 -7.54
CA PRO A 52 28.39 -1.98 -8.00
C PRO A 52 27.37 -3.13 -7.96
N ALA A 53 27.44 -4.06 -8.91
CA ALA A 53 26.50 -5.16 -9.05
C ALA A 53 26.32 -6.02 -7.80
N ASN A 54 27.39 -6.30 -7.08
CA ASN A 54 27.35 -7.06 -5.81
C ASN A 54 26.63 -6.32 -4.68
N ILE A 55 26.67 -4.99 -4.68
CA ILE A 55 25.95 -4.15 -3.72
C ILE A 55 24.48 -4.04 -4.11
N ILE A 56 24.19 -3.95 -5.41
CA ILE A 56 22.82 -3.92 -5.94
C ILE A 56 22.02 -5.12 -5.46
N GLU A 57 22.55 -6.33 -5.57
CA GLU A 57 21.84 -7.55 -5.13
C GLU A 57 21.48 -7.52 -3.63
N LYS A 58 22.40 -7.09 -2.77
CA LYS A 58 22.14 -6.96 -1.34
C LYS A 58 21.08 -5.90 -1.02
N ILE A 59 21.10 -4.79 -1.73
CA ILE A 59 20.10 -3.72 -1.57
C ILE A 59 18.74 -4.21 -2.05
N LEU A 60 18.69 -4.96 -3.17
CA LEU A 60 17.45 -5.52 -3.71
C LEU A 60 16.78 -6.51 -2.75
N GLU A 61 17.56 -7.37 -2.10
CA GLU A 61 17.03 -8.28 -1.07
C GLU A 61 16.36 -7.50 0.08
N GLY A 62 17.03 -6.45 0.55
CA GLY A 62 16.48 -5.56 1.59
C GLY A 62 15.24 -4.80 1.13
N LYS A 63 15.24 -4.31 -0.10
CA LYS A 63 14.07 -3.61 -0.69
C LYS A 63 12.87 -4.55 -0.88
N MET A 64 13.09 -5.79 -1.30
CA MET A 64 12.01 -6.77 -1.44
C MET A 64 11.41 -7.14 -0.10
N ARG A 65 12.23 -7.32 0.94
CA ARG A 65 11.73 -7.52 2.31
C ARG A 65 10.87 -6.34 2.76
N LYS A 66 11.35 -5.13 2.55
CA LYS A 66 10.64 -3.90 2.89
C LYS A 66 9.34 -3.77 2.09
N PHE A 67 9.31 -4.20 0.85
CA PHE A 67 8.10 -4.22 0.04
C PHE A 67 6.98 -5.05 0.69
N TYR A 68 7.29 -6.24 1.20
CA TYR A 68 6.30 -7.03 1.95
C TYR A 68 5.86 -6.36 3.24
N GLU A 69 6.78 -5.77 4.00
CA GLU A 69 6.48 -5.07 5.26
C GLU A 69 5.61 -3.84 5.05
N GLU A 70 5.69 -3.19 3.90
CA GLU A 70 4.92 -1.99 3.58
C GLU A 70 3.58 -2.27 2.90
N ASN A 71 3.44 -3.37 2.18
CA ASN A 71 2.27 -3.64 1.34
C ASN A 71 1.38 -4.79 1.82
N CYS A 72 1.87 -5.69 2.64
CA CYS A 72 1.10 -6.81 3.18
C CYS A 72 0.56 -6.48 4.57
N LEU A 73 -0.76 -6.53 4.74
CA LEU A 73 -1.42 -6.14 6.00
C LEU A 73 -0.82 -6.83 7.22
N VAL A 74 -0.66 -8.14 7.18
CA VAL A 74 -0.18 -8.93 8.34
C VAL A 74 1.27 -8.61 8.71
N ALA A 75 2.07 -8.16 7.74
CA ALA A 75 3.48 -7.80 7.92
C ALA A 75 3.69 -6.32 8.28
N GLN A 76 2.69 -5.46 8.06
CA GLN A 76 2.76 -4.06 8.42
C GLN A 76 2.83 -3.88 9.93
N LYS A 77 3.59 -2.89 10.37
CA LYS A 77 3.60 -2.48 11.78
C LYS A 77 2.30 -1.76 12.12
N TYR A 78 1.73 -2.08 13.28
CA TYR A 78 0.48 -1.47 13.71
C TYR A 78 0.62 0.04 13.86
N VAL A 79 -0.27 0.80 13.23
CA VAL A 79 -0.19 2.27 13.15
C VAL A 79 -0.20 2.97 14.51
N ARG A 80 -0.79 2.36 15.53
CA ARG A 80 -0.86 2.90 16.90
C ARG A 80 0.22 2.37 17.84
N ASP A 81 0.90 1.30 17.45
CA ASP A 81 1.96 0.66 18.22
C ASP A 81 2.93 -0.08 17.28
N ASP A 82 3.98 0.61 16.85
CA ASP A 82 4.96 0.11 15.88
C ASP A 82 5.91 -0.97 16.44
N SER A 83 5.77 -1.31 17.72
CA SER A 83 6.48 -2.45 18.31
C SER A 83 5.90 -3.81 17.92
N LYS A 84 4.70 -3.81 17.31
CA LYS A 84 3.98 -5.02 16.89
C LYS A 84 3.59 -4.92 15.42
N THR A 85 3.63 -6.07 14.74
CA THR A 85 2.96 -6.22 13.44
C THR A 85 1.46 -6.41 13.64
N ILE A 86 0.68 -6.22 12.57
CA ILE A 86 -0.77 -6.51 12.62
C ILE A 86 -1.02 -7.98 13.00
N GLN A 87 -0.22 -8.91 12.50
CA GLN A 87 -0.33 -10.32 12.86
C GLN A 87 -0.16 -10.55 14.37
N GLN A 88 0.78 -9.88 14.99
CA GLN A 88 1.01 -9.95 16.44
C GLN A 88 -0.09 -9.27 17.23
N PHE A 89 -0.55 -8.12 16.78
CA PHE A 89 -1.60 -7.34 17.43
C PHE A 89 -2.94 -8.09 17.47
N ILE A 90 -3.32 -8.72 16.35
CA ILE A 90 -4.63 -9.38 16.22
C ILE A 90 -4.66 -10.78 16.84
N ALA A 91 -3.51 -11.39 17.13
CA ALA A 91 -3.47 -12.73 17.70
C ALA A 91 -4.35 -12.85 18.97
N PRO A 92 -5.11 -13.94 19.16
CA PRO A 92 -5.12 -15.19 18.37
C PRO A 92 -6.04 -15.16 17.14
N LEU A 93 -6.63 -14.03 16.78
CA LEU A 93 -7.48 -13.89 15.61
C LEU A 93 -6.67 -13.94 14.31
N THR A 94 -7.36 -14.25 13.21
CA THR A 94 -6.80 -14.24 11.87
C THR A 94 -7.65 -13.36 10.97
N VAL A 95 -7.03 -12.49 10.18
CA VAL A 95 -7.72 -11.73 9.14
C VAL A 95 -7.84 -12.61 7.91
N ILE A 96 -9.06 -12.83 7.43
CA ILE A 96 -9.33 -13.65 6.23
C ILE A 96 -9.53 -12.79 4.97
N GLY A 97 -9.73 -11.50 5.12
CA GLY A 97 -9.91 -10.56 4.03
C GLY A 97 -10.26 -9.16 4.55
N PHE A 98 -10.13 -8.19 3.68
CA PHE A 98 -10.54 -6.81 3.93
C PHE A 98 -10.88 -6.10 2.63
N ASP A 99 -11.73 -5.08 2.74
CA ASP A 99 -12.01 -4.13 1.67
C ASP A 99 -11.70 -2.72 2.17
N ARG A 100 -11.17 -1.90 1.28
CA ARG A 100 -10.87 -0.49 1.54
C ARG A 100 -11.45 0.38 0.45
N TYR A 101 -12.23 1.37 0.84
CA TYR A 101 -12.81 2.35 -0.06
C TYR A 101 -12.24 3.73 0.23
N LYS A 102 -11.87 4.43 -0.83
CA LYS A 102 -11.38 5.82 -0.75
C LYS A 102 -12.32 6.71 -1.54
N VAL A 103 -12.73 7.82 -0.94
CA VAL A 103 -13.59 8.81 -1.60
C VAL A 103 -12.90 9.34 -2.85
N GLY A 104 -13.59 9.24 -3.99
CA GLY A 104 -13.07 9.66 -5.29
C GLY A 104 -12.20 8.63 -6.01
N GLU A 105 -11.96 7.45 -5.44
CA GLU A 105 -11.24 6.37 -6.10
C GLU A 105 -12.07 5.79 -7.26
N GLY A 106 -11.43 5.62 -8.42
CA GLY A 106 -12.10 5.13 -9.62
C GLY A 106 -12.98 6.14 -10.35
N ILE A 107 -13.06 7.36 -9.87
CA ILE A 107 -13.74 8.46 -10.58
C ILE A 107 -12.69 9.14 -11.46
N GLU A 108 -12.91 9.09 -12.80
CA GLU A 108 -12.17 9.91 -13.73
C GLU A 108 -12.58 11.37 -13.50
N LYS A 109 -11.62 12.21 -13.08
CA LYS A 109 -11.82 13.66 -13.10
C LYS A 109 -11.75 14.09 -14.57
N GLU A 110 -12.86 14.60 -15.11
CA GLU A 110 -12.79 15.36 -16.34
C GLU A 110 -11.83 16.54 -16.13
N GLU A 111 -10.77 16.60 -16.92
CA GLU A 111 -9.95 17.80 -17.00
C GLU A 111 -10.81 18.91 -17.60
N VAL A 112 -11.37 19.72 -16.73
CA VAL A 112 -12.05 20.94 -17.17
C VAL A 112 -10.97 21.93 -17.55
N ASP A 113 -10.84 22.21 -18.85
CA ASP A 113 -10.02 23.31 -19.33
C ASP A 113 -10.75 24.63 -18.98
N PHE A 114 -10.36 25.20 -17.86
CA PHE A 114 -10.93 26.44 -17.34
C PHE A 114 -10.82 27.60 -18.33
N ALA A 115 -9.74 27.67 -19.11
CA ALA A 115 -9.54 28.71 -20.12
C ALA A 115 -10.50 28.55 -21.30
N ALA A 116 -10.73 27.32 -21.76
CA ALA A 116 -11.69 27.03 -22.81
C ALA A 116 -13.13 27.30 -22.37
N GLU A 117 -13.48 27.00 -21.13
CA GLU A 117 -14.79 27.24 -20.55
C GLU A 117 -15.10 28.75 -20.44
N VAL A 118 -14.15 29.53 -19.96
CA VAL A 118 -14.25 30.99 -19.90
C VAL A 118 -14.34 31.59 -21.29
N ALA A 119 -13.57 31.14 -22.27
CA ALA A 119 -13.62 31.60 -23.66
C ALA A 119 -14.98 31.29 -24.30
N ALA A 120 -15.57 30.12 -24.03
CA ALA A 120 -16.89 29.75 -24.51
C ALA A 120 -18.01 30.65 -23.91
N GLN A 121 -17.90 31.00 -22.64
CA GLN A 121 -18.86 31.93 -22.00
C GLN A 121 -18.75 33.35 -22.54
N LEU A 122 -17.55 33.83 -22.84
CA LEU A 122 -17.36 35.16 -23.44
C LEU A 122 -17.81 35.24 -24.90
N ALA A 123 -17.73 34.14 -25.66
CA ALA A 123 -18.17 34.07 -27.03
C ALA A 123 -19.70 33.92 -27.18
N GLY A 124 -20.40 33.54 -26.12
CA GLY A 124 -21.85 33.35 -26.09
C GLY A 124 -22.68 34.60 -25.75
N ASN A 125 -22.03 35.73 -25.58
CA ASN A 125 -22.71 37.04 -25.33
C ASN A 125 -22.76 37.90 -26.60
#